data_a2499beafc01322cf509a35f1040985e
#
_entry.id   a2499beafc01322cf509a35f1040985e
#
_cell.length_a   1.000
_cell.length_b   1.000
_cell.length_c   1.000
_cell.angle_alpha   90.00
_cell.angle_beta   90.00
_cell.angle_gamma   90.00
#
_symmetry.space_group_name_H-M   'P 1'
#
loop_
_entity.id
_entity.type
_entity.pdbx_description
1 polymer ?
#
loop_
_entity_poly.entity_id
_entity_poly.type
_entity_poly.pdbx_seq_one_letter_code
_entity_poly.pdbx_strand_id
1 'polypeptide(L)'
;MKVGFIGLGAMGRGMATRLIDARHEVHVWNRSPEPSEEVVRRGAHREESPGGAFTGDAAITMLADDDAVRAAIIGRDVLRTAPKDLVHIVMSTLSVAFARELEQVHAKAGIAYIAAPVMGRPDVAAAGKLNILAAGDPAAIERARPLFDAIGQRTWLLGVEPHQANVAKLAINFLLASAIEAMAEAAALAERYEIDPAKLMEVITGTLFAAPAYATYGKLIIEGEFKPGFKLTLGLKDMRLALAAGEAMGVPLPFASVVRDNLVDAIGHGDAGRDWSAVALVARRRAALRGALRQQ
;
A
#
# COMPACT_ATOMS: atom_id res chain seq x y z
N MET A 1 6.57 0.47 24.23
CA MET A 1 5.66 1.59 23.95
C MET A 1 4.23 1.07 23.98
N LYS A 2 3.30 1.91 24.36
CA LYS A 2 1.87 1.67 24.20
C LYS A 2 1.41 2.25 22.87
N VAL A 3 0.87 1.39 22.00
CA VAL A 3 0.61 1.71 20.59
C VAL A 3 -0.81 1.34 20.20
N GLY A 4 -1.56 2.31 19.72
CA GLY A 4 -2.82 2.05 19.05
C GLY A 4 -2.62 1.60 17.60
N PHE A 5 -3.45 0.69 17.11
CA PHE A 5 -3.42 0.24 15.73
C PHE A 5 -4.83 0.19 15.13
N ILE A 6 -5.06 0.98 14.10
CA ILE A 6 -6.36 1.14 13.44
C ILE A 6 -6.30 0.54 12.05
N GLY A 7 -7.15 -0.47 11.80
CA GLY A 7 -7.26 -1.16 10.53
C GLY A 7 -6.45 -2.45 10.46
N LEU A 8 -7.15 -3.58 10.60
CA LEU A 8 -6.60 -4.94 10.62
C LEU A 8 -6.90 -5.71 9.34
N GLY A 9 -6.80 -5.06 8.20
CA GLY A 9 -6.81 -5.71 6.89
C GLY A 9 -5.58 -6.60 6.67
N ALA A 10 -5.38 -7.06 5.44
CA ALA A 10 -4.28 -7.98 5.10
C ALA A 10 -2.88 -7.47 5.53
N MET A 11 -2.64 -6.16 5.39
CA MET A 11 -1.38 -5.52 5.83
C MET A 11 -1.36 -5.33 7.35
N GLY A 12 -2.41 -4.72 7.90
CA GLY A 12 -2.44 -4.27 9.29
C GLY A 12 -2.33 -5.41 10.31
N ARG A 13 -2.90 -6.59 10.04
CA ARG A 13 -2.74 -7.76 10.92
C ARG A 13 -1.28 -8.18 11.06
N GLY A 14 -0.56 -8.29 9.95
CA GLY A 14 0.86 -8.61 9.95
C GLY A 14 1.67 -7.58 10.73
N MET A 15 1.42 -6.29 10.49
CA MET A 15 2.10 -5.19 11.18
C MET A 15 1.81 -5.19 12.69
N ALA A 16 0.54 -5.29 13.10
CA ALA A 16 0.15 -5.34 14.52
C ALA A 16 0.78 -6.55 15.23
N THR A 17 0.81 -7.72 14.58
CA THR A 17 1.50 -8.91 15.12
C THR A 17 2.98 -8.65 15.34
N ARG A 18 3.68 -8.01 14.41
CA ARG A 18 5.10 -7.68 14.56
C ARG A 18 5.37 -6.72 15.74
N LEU A 19 4.48 -5.77 15.98
CA LEU A 19 4.58 -4.89 17.14
C LEU A 19 4.44 -5.66 18.46
N ILE A 20 3.52 -6.64 18.54
CA ILE A 20 3.37 -7.52 19.70
C ILE A 20 4.63 -8.37 19.91
N ASP A 21 5.16 -8.98 18.84
CA ASP A 21 6.38 -9.78 18.88
C ASP A 21 7.58 -8.96 19.39
N ALA A 22 7.61 -7.66 19.05
CA ALA A 22 8.60 -6.69 19.54
C ALA A 22 8.33 -6.15 20.95
N ARG A 23 7.37 -6.75 21.68
CA ARG A 23 7.04 -6.41 23.06
C ARG A 23 6.43 -5.02 23.28
N HIS A 24 5.76 -4.47 22.27
CA HIS A 24 4.91 -3.29 22.45
C HIS A 24 3.54 -3.70 23.03
N GLU A 25 2.94 -2.85 23.86
CA GLU A 25 1.55 -2.97 24.30
C GLU A 25 0.65 -2.45 23.18
N VAL A 26 -0.07 -3.35 22.50
CA VAL A 26 -0.80 -3.02 21.27
C VAL A 26 -2.31 -2.97 21.53
N HIS A 27 -2.93 -1.83 21.26
CA HIS A 27 -4.36 -1.58 21.36
C HIS A 27 -4.97 -1.51 19.96
N VAL A 28 -5.84 -2.44 19.58
CA VAL A 28 -6.32 -2.58 18.20
C VAL A 28 -7.77 -2.19 18.03
N TRP A 29 -8.06 -1.48 16.97
CA TRP A 29 -9.42 -1.25 16.50
C TRP A 29 -9.59 -1.58 15.02
N ASN A 30 -10.69 -2.23 14.69
CA ASN A 30 -11.11 -2.47 13.31
C ASN A 30 -12.63 -2.36 13.22
N ARG A 31 -13.15 -1.85 12.09
CA ARG A 31 -14.59 -1.66 11.87
C ARG A 31 -15.37 -2.98 12.02
N SER A 32 -14.88 -4.06 11.45
CA SER A 32 -15.39 -5.42 11.64
C SER A 32 -14.61 -6.09 12.76
N PRO A 33 -15.26 -6.82 13.69
CA PRO A 33 -14.60 -7.42 14.84
C PRO A 33 -13.70 -8.61 14.51
N GLU A 34 -14.04 -9.41 13.48
CA GLU A 34 -13.40 -10.68 13.18
C GLU A 34 -11.88 -10.59 12.96
N PRO A 35 -11.35 -9.58 12.20
CA PRO A 35 -9.90 -9.43 12.04
C PRO A 35 -9.13 -9.17 13.34
N SER A 36 -9.82 -8.64 14.37
CA SER A 36 -9.20 -8.36 15.67
C SER A 36 -8.96 -9.61 16.50
N GLU A 37 -9.76 -10.66 16.33
CA GLU A 37 -9.71 -11.86 17.18
C GLU A 37 -8.36 -12.59 17.10
N GLU A 38 -7.77 -12.67 15.93
CA GLU A 38 -6.46 -13.28 15.73
C GLU A 38 -5.36 -12.51 16.46
N VAL A 39 -5.39 -11.17 16.34
CA VAL A 39 -4.38 -10.29 16.92
C VAL A 39 -4.54 -10.23 18.45
N VAL A 40 -5.77 -10.27 18.95
CA VAL A 40 -6.08 -10.35 20.40
C VAL A 40 -5.58 -11.66 21.01
N ARG A 41 -5.77 -12.81 20.32
CA ARG A 41 -5.18 -14.09 20.78
C ARG A 41 -3.66 -14.05 20.88
N ARG A 42 -2.99 -13.14 20.19
CA ARG A 42 -1.54 -12.91 20.28
C ARG A 42 -1.13 -11.90 21.35
N GLY A 43 -2.10 -11.30 22.07
CA GLY A 43 -1.84 -10.41 23.19
C GLY A 43 -2.17 -8.94 22.95
N ALA A 44 -2.87 -8.58 21.86
CA ALA A 44 -3.39 -7.23 21.70
C ALA A 44 -4.63 -6.98 22.57
N HIS A 45 -4.85 -5.73 22.94
CA HIS A 45 -6.06 -5.25 23.59
C HIS A 45 -7.03 -4.74 22.52
N ARG A 46 -8.26 -5.26 22.52
CA ARG A 46 -9.28 -4.78 21.59
C ARG A 46 -9.96 -3.54 22.12
N GLU A 47 -10.08 -2.53 21.26
CA GLU A 47 -10.79 -1.29 21.54
C GLU A 47 -12.18 -1.26 20.89
N GLU A 48 -13.15 -0.62 21.54
CA GLU A 48 -14.52 -0.49 21.05
C GLU A 48 -14.69 0.62 20.00
N SER A 49 -13.77 1.58 19.99
CA SER A 49 -13.78 2.73 19.09
C SER A 49 -12.36 3.09 18.62
N PRO A 50 -12.21 3.83 17.50
CA PRO A 50 -10.90 4.35 17.10
C PRO A 50 -10.23 5.20 18.17
N GLY A 51 -11.02 5.94 18.98
CA GLY A 51 -10.51 6.78 20.07
C GLY A 51 -9.77 5.99 21.15
N GLY A 52 -10.17 4.74 21.43
CA GLY A 52 -9.45 3.86 22.36
C GLY A 52 -8.01 3.59 21.93
N ALA A 53 -7.77 3.52 20.62
CA ALA A 53 -6.43 3.36 20.05
C ALA A 53 -5.57 4.66 20.10
N PHE A 54 -6.12 5.80 20.53
CA PHE A 54 -5.40 7.07 20.66
C PHE A 54 -5.05 7.40 22.13
N THR A 55 -4.64 6.42 22.91
CA THR A 55 -4.40 6.56 24.36
C THR A 55 -2.96 6.27 24.81
N GLY A 56 -2.05 5.99 23.89
CA GLY A 56 -0.67 5.62 24.20
C GLY A 56 0.37 6.62 23.67
N ASP A 57 1.57 6.12 23.43
CA ASP A 57 2.70 6.89 22.89
C ASP A 57 2.54 7.20 21.40
N ALA A 58 1.89 6.28 20.66
CA ALA A 58 1.65 6.42 19.24
C ALA A 58 0.34 5.73 18.83
N ALA A 59 -0.22 6.17 17.69
CA ALA A 59 -1.31 5.50 17.01
C ALA A 59 -0.93 5.28 15.54
N ILE A 60 -1.10 4.05 15.04
CA ILE A 60 -0.85 3.69 13.64
C ILE A 60 -2.20 3.49 12.94
N THR A 61 -2.38 4.11 11.78
CA THR A 61 -3.55 3.92 10.93
C THR A 61 -3.15 3.27 9.61
N MET A 62 -3.75 2.09 9.30
CA MET A 62 -3.55 1.35 8.06
C MET A 62 -4.91 0.95 7.47
N LEU A 63 -5.53 1.87 6.74
CA LEU A 63 -6.86 1.75 6.12
C LEU A 63 -6.76 1.84 4.59
N ALA A 64 -7.84 1.53 3.90
CA ALA A 64 -7.84 1.33 2.46
C ALA A 64 -7.67 2.62 1.64
N ASP A 65 -8.29 3.72 2.09
CA ASP A 65 -8.45 4.95 1.33
C ASP A 65 -8.72 6.18 2.23
N ASP A 66 -8.85 7.35 1.58
CA ASP A 66 -9.13 8.63 2.22
C ASP A 66 -10.43 8.59 3.04
N ASP A 67 -11.49 8.00 2.48
CA ASP A 67 -12.81 7.96 3.12
C ASP A 67 -12.79 7.13 4.41
N ALA A 68 -12.10 5.99 4.38
CA ALA A 68 -11.95 5.13 5.55
C ALA A 68 -11.15 5.83 6.67
N VAL A 69 -10.07 6.54 6.32
CA VAL A 69 -9.29 7.32 7.30
C VAL A 69 -10.10 8.51 7.80
N ARG A 70 -10.77 9.24 6.92
CA ARG A 70 -11.64 10.36 7.28
C ARG A 70 -12.72 9.93 8.28
N ALA A 71 -13.43 8.86 7.98
CA ALA A 71 -14.50 8.34 8.84
C ALA A 71 -13.98 7.88 10.22
N ALA A 72 -12.81 7.24 10.27
CA ALA A 72 -12.26 6.73 11.53
C ALA A 72 -11.61 7.82 12.39
N ILE A 73 -10.94 8.80 11.78
CA ILE A 73 -10.11 9.79 12.50
C ILE A 73 -10.86 11.12 12.65
N ILE A 74 -11.27 11.75 11.53
CA ILE A 74 -11.91 13.06 11.55
C ILE A 74 -13.37 12.95 11.99
N GLY A 75 -14.13 12.02 11.38
CA GLY A 75 -15.56 11.83 11.66
C GLY A 75 -15.86 11.36 13.08
N ARG A 76 -14.88 10.81 13.80
CA ARG A 76 -14.96 10.41 15.20
C ARG A 76 -14.29 11.40 16.16
N ASP A 77 -13.71 12.48 15.64
CA ASP A 77 -13.05 13.55 16.38
C ASP A 77 -11.99 13.01 17.40
N VAL A 78 -11.26 11.94 17.00
CA VAL A 78 -10.36 11.23 17.91
C VAL A 78 -9.18 12.09 18.38
N LEU A 79 -8.77 13.06 17.58
CA LEU A 79 -7.64 13.94 17.89
C LEU A 79 -7.94 14.92 19.02
N ARG A 80 -9.21 15.22 19.28
CA ARG A 80 -9.60 16.15 20.36
C ARG A 80 -9.27 15.61 21.75
N THR A 81 -9.36 14.30 21.93
CA THR A 81 -9.13 13.63 23.22
C THR A 81 -7.80 12.90 23.29
N ALA A 82 -7.03 12.86 22.21
CA ALA A 82 -5.73 12.23 22.16
C ALA A 82 -4.71 12.97 23.06
N PRO A 83 -3.79 12.23 23.73
CA PRO A 83 -2.67 12.83 24.46
C PRO A 83 -1.84 13.74 23.54
N LYS A 84 -1.39 14.90 24.04
CA LYS A 84 -0.65 15.88 23.22
C LYS A 84 0.75 15.43 22.81
N ASP A 85 1.30 14.49 23.52
CA ASP A 85 2.58 13.84 23.23
C ASP A 85 2.46 12.59 22.35
N LEU A 86 1.23 12.17 21.98
CA LEU A 86 1.01 11.08 21.04
C LEU A 86 1.51 11.43 19.64
N VAL A 87 2.10 10.45 18.95
CA VAL A 87 2.45 10.54 17.53
C VAL A 87 1.42 9.75 16.72
N HIS A 88 0.70 10.39 15.81
CA HIS A 88 -0.16 9.68 14.85
C HIS A 88 0.60 9.36 13.56
N ILE A 89 0.69 8.09 13.22
CA ILE A 89 1.42 7.55 12.06
C ILE A 89 0.40 6.99 11.07
N VAL A 90 0.25 7.60 9.90
CA VAL A 90 -0.66 7.10 8.87
C VAL A 90 0.13 6.37 7.79
N MET A 91 -0.09 5.05 7.70
CA MET A 91 0.62 4.15 6.79
C MET A 91 -0.21 3.77 5.56
N SER A 92 -1.41 4.32 5.45
CA SER A 92 -2.32 4.17 4.30
C SER A 92 -1.79 4.87 3.05
N THR A 93 -2.12 4.35 1.87
CA THR A 93 -1.90 5.06 0.59
C THR A 93 -3.07 6.00 0.33
N LEU A 94 -2.84 7.28 0.51
CA LEU A 94 -3.83 8.36 0.47
C LEU A 94 -3.54 9.35 -0.66
N SER A 95 -4.55 10.19 -0.99
CA SER A 95 -4.35 11.32 -1.88
C SER A 95 -3.44 12.38 -1.23
N VAL A 96 -2.71 13.10 -2.06
CA VAL A 96 -1.86 14.21 -1.61
C VAL A 96 -2.71 15.33 -0.97
N ALA A 97 -3.89 15.57 -1.52
CA ALA A 97 -4.83 16.56 -0.98
C ALA A 97 -5.30 16.18 0.44
N PHE A 98 -5.65 14.91 0.64
CA PHE A 98 -6.10 14.44 1.95
C PHE A 98 -4.95 14.37 2.97
N ALA A 99 -3.73 14.03 2.52
CA ALA A 99 -2.55 14.08 3.38
C ALA A 99 -2.29 15.51 3.93
N ARG A 100 -2.46 16.54 3.10
CA ARG A 100 -2.39 17.94 3.52
C ARG A 100 -3.53 18.34 4.46
N GLU A 101 -4.74 17.83 4.24
CA GLU A 101 -5.86 18.06 5.16
C GLU A 101 -5.56 17.42 6.53
N LEU A 102 -5.05 16.18 6.56
CA LEU A 102 -4.63 15.51 7.80
C LEU A 102 -3.57 16.32 8.55
N GLU A 103 -2.59 16.86 7.84
CA GLU A 103 -1.57 17.74 8.44
C GLU A 103 -2.20 18.95 9.14
N GLN A 104 -3.15 19.62 8.47
CA GLN A 104 -3.82 20.78 9.05
C GLN A 104 -4.68 20.44 10.29
N VAL A 105 -5.41 19.32 10.27
CA VAL A 105 -6.25 18.94 11.41
C VAL A 105 -5.40 18.49 12.60
N HIS A 106 -4.26 17.83 12.36
CA HIS A 106 -3.32 17.46 13.43
C HIS A 106 -2.63 18.68 14.03
N ALA A 107 -2.19 19.62 13.21
CA ALA A 107 -1.60 20.89 13.67
C ALA A 107 -2.59 21.67 14.55
N LYS A 108 -3.86 21.77 14.16
CA LYS A 108 -4.91 22.40 14.96
C LYS A 108 -5.15 21.66 16.30
N ALA A 109 -5.04 20.33 16.30
CA ALA A 109 -5.18 19.52 17.50
C ALA A 109 -3.92 19.52 18.38
N GLY A 110 -2.77 19.97 17.89
CA GLY A 110 -1.47 19.91 18.59
C GLY A 110 -0.95 18.49 18.74
N ILE A 111 -1.25 17.61 17.77
CA ILE A 111 -0.81 16.21 17.71
C ILE A 111 0.23 16.06 16.61
N ALA A 112 1.35 15.42 16.92
CA ALA A 112 2.38 15.12 15.90
C ALA A 112 1.83 14.14 14.84
N TYR A 113 2.07 14.46 13.56
CA TYR A 113 1.60 13.66 12.42
C TYR A 113 2.77 13.23 11.54
N ILE A 114 2.82 11.94 11.24
CA ILE A 114 3.76 11.34 10.29
C ILE A 114 2.95 10.62 9.20
N ALA A 115 3.20 10.94 7.93
CA ALA A 115 2.79 10.08 6.84
C ALA A 115 3.91 9.05 6.59
N ALA A 116 3.56 7.77 6.64
CA ALA A 116 4.51 6.67 6.54
C ALA A 116 3.99 5.51 5.68
N PRO A 117 3.50 5.76 4.43
CA PRO A 117 3.07 4.67 3.57
C PRO A 117 4.19 3.67 3.31
N VAL A 118 3.80 2.41 3.05
CA VAL A 118 4.74 1.28 3.00
C VAL A 118 4.85 0.67 1.61
N MET A 119 6.02 0.10 1.33
CA MET A 119 6.28 -0.76 0.19
C MET A 119 6.46 -2.20 0.67
N GLY A 120 5.67 -3.09 0.10
CA GLY A 120 5.62 -4.51 0.43
C GLY A 120 4.22 -5.08 0.31
N ARG A 121 4.14 -6.40 0.24
CA ARG A 121 2.90 -7.19 0.19
C ARG A 121 2.56 -7.69 1.61
N PRO A 122 1.40 -8.34 1.85
CA PRO A 122 1.03 -8.83 3.18
C PRO A 122 2.02 -9.81 3.81
N ASP A 123 2.66 -10.66 3.01
CA ASP A 123 3.72 -11.57 3.45
C ASP A 123 4.97 -10.83 3.94
N VAL A 124 5.35 -9.75 3.26
CA VAL A 124 6.45 -8.87 3.65
C VAL A 124 6.13 -8.12 4.95
N ALA A 125 4.87 -7.69 5.12
CA ALA A 125 4.39 -7.07 6.37
C ALA A 125 4.44 -8.05 7.55
N ALA A 126 3.97 -9.29 7.35
CA ALA A 126 4.03 -10.33 8.37
C ALA A 126 5.48 -10.72 8.73
N ALA A 127 6.42 -10.60 7.80
CA ALA A 127 7.84 -10.84 8.03
C ALA A 127 8.58 -9.66 8.71
N GLY A 128 7.93 -8.50 8.91
CA GLY A 128 8.58 -7.29 9.46
C GLY A 128 9.62 -6.69 8.50
N LYS A 129 9.43 -6.83 7.19
CA LYS A 129 10.40 -6.43 6.16
C LYS A 129 9.89 -5.33 5.23
N LEU A 130 8.94 -4.52 5.69
CA LEU A 130 8.44 -3.41 4.89
C LEU A 130 9.53 -2.35 4.66
N ASN A 131 9.49 -1.71 3.49
CA ASN A 131 10.15 -0.42 3.31
C ASN A 131 9.15 0.67 3.66
N ILE A 132 9.49 1.53 4.60
CA ILE A 132 8.64 2.60 5.13
C ILE A 132 9.08 3.91 4.50
N LEU A 133 8.15 4.63 3.90
CA LEU A 133 8.39 5.94 3.29
C LEU A 133 7.90 7.00 4.27
N ALA A 134 8.79 7.59 5.08
CA ALA A 134 8.38 8.48 6.15
C ALA A 134 8.64 9.96 5.81
N ALA A 135 7.66 10.81 6.11
CA ALA A 135 7.81 12.26 6.09
C ALA A 135 7.01 12.88 7.26
N GLY A 136 7.55 13.95 7.83
CA GLY A 136 7.00 14.65 8.97
C GLY A 136 8.09 15.25 9.85
N ASP A 137 7.72 15.70 11.05
CA ASP A 137 8.68 16.26 12.01
C ASP A 137 9.77 15.23 12.37
N PRO A 138 11.08 15.59 12.25
CA PRO A 138 12.17 14.67 12.53
C PRO A 138 12.19 14.12 13.96
N ALA A 139 11.79 14.92 14.95
CA ALA A 139 11.75 14.47 16.34
C ALA A 139 10.59 13.46 16.56
N ALA A 140 9.46 13.67 15.90
CA ALA A 140 8.36 12.70 15.91
C ALA A 140 8.75 11.39 15.22
N ILE A 141 9.46 11.46 14.08
CA ILE A 141 9.97 10.28 13.36
C ILE A 141 10.95 9.49 14.23
N GLU A 142 11.85 10.17 14.94
CA GLU A 142 12.79 9.51 15.83
C GLU A 142 12.10 8.81 17.00
N ARG A 143 11.04 9.41 17.57
CA ARG A 143 10.21 8.77 18.61
C ARG A 143 9.46 7.53 18.07
N ALA A 144 9.08 7.53 16.79
CA ALA A 144 8.42 6.41 16.13
C ALA A 144 9.38 5.30 15.67
N ARG A 145 10.71 5.53 15.69
CA ARG A 145 11.73 4.59 15.19
C ARG A 145 11.56 3.17 15.73
N PRO A 146 11.35 2.93 17.04
CA PRO A 146 11.20 1.56 17.55
C PRO A 146 10.02 0.81 16.92
N LEU A 147 8.96 1.53 16.51
CA LEU A 147 7.80 0.96 15.82
C LEU A 147 8.13 0.64 14.37
N PHE A 148 8.86 1.53 13.69
CA PHE A 148 9.31 1.31 12.32
C PHE A 148 10.27 0.11 12.23
N ASP A 149 11.21 -0.02 13.17
CA ASP A 149 12.17 -1.12 13.22
C ASP A 149 11.49 -2.48 13.49
N ALA A 150 10.34 -2.48 14.20
CA ALA A 150 9.58 -3.69 14.45
C ALA A 150 8.85 -4.22 13.20
N ILE A 151 8.39 -3.33 12.30
CA ILE A 151 7.54 -3.68 11.15
C ILE A 151 8.25 -3.58 9.80
N GLY A 152 9.43 -2.95 9.76
CA GLY A 152 10.17 -2.68 8.52
C GLY A 152 11.62 -3.09 8.56
N GLN A 153 12.18 -3.27 7.37
CA GLN A 153 13.63 -3.48 7.20
C GLN A 153 14.39 -2.17 6.99
N ARG A 154 13.69 -1.12 6.55
CA ARG A 154 14.28 0.20 6.31
C ARG A 154 13.22 1.29 6.30
N THR A 155 13.57 2.43 6.92
CA THR A 155 12.80 3.67 6.84
C THR A 155 13.53 4.67 5.95
N TRP A 156 12.85 5.18 4.93
CA TRP A 156 13.32 6.18 3.98
C TRP A 156 12.72 7.53 4.38
N LEU A 157 13.58 8.47 4.76
CA LEU A 157 13.15 9.83 5.12
C LEU A 157 13.02 10.67 3.86
N LEU A 158 11.83 11.18 3.57
CA LEU A 158 11.51 11.86 2.31
C LEU A 158 11.31 13.37 2.45
N GLY A 159 11.21 13.85 3.67
CA GLY A 159 11.08 15.28 3.95
C GLY A 159 10.38 15.57 5.25
N VAL A 160 10.17 16.87 5.50
CA VAL A 160 9.53 17.36 6.73
C VAL A 160 8.01 17.58 6.58
N GLU A 161 7.53 17.68 5.35
CA GLU A 161 6.12 17.82 5.03
C GLU A 161 5.48 16.43 4.84
N PRO A 162 4.52 15.99 5.66
CA PRO A 162 3.98 14.64 5.62
C PRO A 162 3.53 14.17 4.23
N HIS A 163 2.89 15.05 3.45
CA HIS A 163 2.41 14.71 2.10
C HIS A 163 3.51 14.26 1.13
N GLN A 164 4.80 14.58 1.39
CA GLN A 164 5.93 14.17 0.54
C GLN A 164 6.07 12.65 0.49
N ALA A 165 5.78 11.95 1.60
CA ALA A 165 5.75 10.49 1.62
C ALA A 165 4.63 9.92 0.72
N ASN A 166 3.46 10.56 0.71
CA ASN A 166 2.35 10.14 -0.15
C ASN A 166 2.68 10.35 -1.63
N VAL A 167 3.28 11.49 -2.00
CA VAL A 167 3.76 11.73 -3.37
C VAL A 167 4.73 10.64 -3.81
N ALA A 168 5.75 10.34 -3.00
CA ALA A 168 6.73 9.29 -3.31
C ALA A 168 6.06 7.92 -3.45
N LYS A 169 5.12 7.58 -2.56
CA LYS A 169 4.36 6.34 -2.64
C LYS A 169 3.58 6.22 -3.95
N LEU A 170 2.89 7.27 -4.35
CA LEU A 170 2.12 7.29 -5.60
C LEU A 170 3.03 7.20 -6.83
N ALA A 171 4.17 7.90 -6.83
CA ALA A 171 5.15 7.82 -7.91
C ALA A 171 5.74 6.41 -8.05
N ILE A 172 6.08 5.74 -6.94
CA ILE A 172 6.60 4.37 -6.97
C ILE A 172 5.53 3.38 -7.43
N ASN A 173 4.28 3.51 -6.96
CA ASN A 173 3.20 2.64 -7.41
C ASN A 173 2.85 2.85 -8.88
N PHE A 174 2.94 4.09 -9.39
CA PHE A 174 2.83 4.39 -10.82
C PHE A 174 3.92 3.67 -11.63
N LEU A 175 5.19 3.77 -11.23
CA LEU A 175 6.30 3.07 -11.90
C LEU A 175 6.08 1.56 -11.89
N LEU A 176 5.65 1.01 -10.75
CA LEU A 176 5.41 -0.43 -10.62
C LEU A 176 4.26 -0.91 -11.51
N ALA A 177 3.14 -0.18 -11.54
CA ALA A 177 2.01 -0.51 -12.40
C ALA A 177 2.39 -0.41 -13.89
N SER A 178 3.17 0.60 -14.27
CA SER A 178 3.69 0.74 -15.64
C SER A 178 4.63 -0.41 -16.03
N ALA A 179 5.47 -0.87 -15.09
CA ALA A 179 6.35 -2.02 -15.34
C ALA A 179 5.54 -3.32 -15.53
N ILE A 180 4.47 -3.53 -14.75
CA ILE A 180 3.58 -4.69 -14.90
C ILE A 180 2.88 -4.65 -16.25
N GLU A 181 2.35 -3.51 -16.66
CA GLU A 181 1.72 -3.33 -17.97
C GLU A 181 2.70 -3.61 -19.11
N ALA A 182 3.89 -3.00 -19.07
CA ALA A 182 4.91 -3.21 -20.10
C ALA A 182 5.35 -4.69 -20.20
N MET A 183 5.49 -5.40 -19.07
CA MET A 183 5.78 -6.83 -19.08
C MET A 183 4.64 -7.65 -19.70
N ALA A 184 3.39 -7.27 -19.41
CA ALA A 184 2.21 -7.95 -19.95
C ALA A 184 2.12 -7.82 -21.47
N GLU A 185 2.33 -6.62 -21.99
CA GLU A 185 2.36 -6.36 -23.45
C GLU A 185 3.54 -7.07 -24.13
N ALA A 186 4.74 -7.01 -23.52
CA ALA A 186 5.92 -7.70 -24.05
C ALA A 186 5.73 -9.23 -24.08
N ALA A 187 5.11 -9.81 -23.06
CA ALA A 187 4.79 -11.24 -23.03
C ALA A 187 3.77 -11.63 -24.13
N ALA A 188 2.73 -10.81 -24.32
CA ALA A 188 1.74 -11.02 -25.36
C ALA A 188 2.36 -10.89 -26.77
N LEU A 189 3.24 -9.93 -26.99
CA LEU A 189 3.98 -9.78 -28.24
C LEU A 189 4.85 -11.01 -28.54
N ALA A 190 5.63 -11.48 -27.55
CA ALA A 190 6.49 -12.66 -27.69
C ALA A 190 5.67 -13.90 -28.06
N GLU A 191 4.56 -14.14 -27.37
CA GLU A 191 3.68 -15.29 -27.64
C GLU A 191 3.09 -15.25 -29.04
N ARG A 192 2.77 -14.06 -29.59
CA ARG A 192 2.31 -13.92 -31.00
C ARG A 192 3.37 -14.29 -32.03
N TYR A 193 4.65 -14.20 -31.67
CA TYR A 193 5.79 -14.63 -32.49
C TYR A 193 6.33 -16.00 -32.07
N GLU A 194 5.53 -16.81 -31.39
CA GLU A 194 5.89 -18.17 -30.95
C GLU A 194 7.13 -18.23 -30.05
N ILE A 195 7.47 -17.13 -29.39
CA ILE A 195 8.48 -17.09 -28.34
C ILE A 195 7.79 -17.42 -27.01
N ASP A 196 8.31 -18.42 -26.28
CA ASP A 196 7.82 -18.74 -24.94
C ASP A 196 7.96 -17.53 -24.01
N PRO A 197 6.86 -16.98 -23.48
CA PRO A 197 6.91 -15.83 -22.57
C PRO A 197 7.78 -16.07 -21.32
N ALA A 198 7.90 -17.33 -20.85
CA ALA A 198 8.78 -17.68 -19.74
C ALA A 198 10.25 -17.44 -20.08
N LYS A 199 10.69 -17.85 -21.29
CA LYS A 199 12.06 -17.59 -21.76
C LYS A 199 12.33 -16.10 -21.94
N LEU A 200 11.36 -15.34 -22.46
CA LEU A 200 11.49 -13.89 -22.54
C LEU A 200 11.68 -13.29 -21.14
N MET A 201 10.89 -13.76 -20.16
CA MET A 201 10.98 -13.24 -18.79
C MET A 201 12.32 -13.58 -18.12
N GLU A 202 12.90 -14.76 -18.39
CA GLU A 202 14.25 -15.12 -17.95
C GLU A 202 15.31 -14.12 -18.49
N VAL A 203 15.21 -13.74 -19.78
CA VAL A 203 16.11 -12.74 -20.36
C VAL A 203 15.91 -11.37 -19.69
N ILE A 204 14.66 -10.92 -19.52
CA ILE A 204 14.34 -9.64 -18.90
C ILE A 204 14.94 -9.56 -17.50
N THR A 205 14.68 -10.58 -16.66
CA THR A 205 15.11 -10.59 -15.25
C THR A 205 16.58 -10.93 -15.05
N GLY A 206 17.20 -11.61 -16.02
CA GLY A 206 18.61 -11.96 -16.02
C GLY A 206 19.53 -10.87 -16.58
N THR A 207 18.98 -9.80 -17.15
CA THR A 207 19.77 -8.74 -17.81
C THR A 207 19.44 -7.35 -17.28
N LEU A 208 18.90 -6.46 -18.11
CA LEU A 208 18.69 -5.04 -17.81
C LEU A 208 17.65 -4.75 -16.71
N PHE A 209 16.71 -5.66 -16.49
CA PHE A 209 15.62 -5.50 -15.55
C PHE A 209 15.73 -6.44 -14.34
N ALA A 210 16.96 -6.72 -13.89
CA ALA A 210 17.25 -7.57 -12.73
C ALA A 210 16.83 -6.89 -11.40
N ALA A 211 15.53 -6.66 -11.23
CA ALA A 211 14.97 -6.03 -10.05
C ALA A 211 13.83 -6.89 -9.46
N PRO A 212 13.64 -6.86 -8.11
CA PRO A 212 12.63 -7.68 -7.42
C PRO A 212 11.21 -7.54 -7.98
N ALA A 213 10.84 -6.34 -8.44
CA ALA A 213 9.53 -6.10 -9.04
C ALA A 213 9.31 -6.92 -10.32
N TYR A 214 10.29 -6.91 -11.24
CA TYR A 214 10.22 -7.69 -12.48
C TYR A 214 10.20 -9.19 -12.21
N ALA A 215 11.02 -9.68 -11.30
CA ALA A 215 11.02 -11.10 -10.92
C ALA A 215 9.66 -11.54 -10.33
N THR A 216 9.11 -10.75 -9.40
CA THR A 216 7.84 -11.07 -8.73
C THR A 216 6.66 -11.05 -9.71
N TYR A 217 6.48 -9.95 -10.43
CA TYR A 217 5.31 -9.78 -11.28
C TYR A 217 5.45 -10.49 -12.62
N GLY A 218 6.66 -10.63 -13.15
CA GLY A 218 6.92 -11.48 -14.31
C GLY A 218 6.51 -12.92 -14.07
N LYS A 219 6.86 -13.47 -12.88
CA LYS A 219 6.41 -14.80 -12.47
C LYS A 219 4.88 -14.92 -12.43
N LEU A 220 4.18 -13.96 -11.79
CA LEU A 220 2.72 -13.97 -11.70
C LEU A 220 2.05 -13.90 -13.10
N ILE A 221 2.61 -13.10 -14.00
CA ILE A 221 2.13 -12.98 -15.39
C ILE A 221 2.28 -14.33 -16.11
N ILE A 222 3.43 -15.00 -15.99
CA ILE A 222 3.69 -16.27 -16.66
C ILE A 222 2.87 -17.42 -16.07
N GLU A 223 2.72 -17.47 -14.74
CA GLU A 223 1.91 -18.51 -14.09
C GLU A 223 0.41 -18.34 -14.36
N GLY A 224 -0.05 -17.12 -14.66
CA GLY A 224 -1.47 -16.84 -14.89
C GLY A 224 -2.35 -17.00 -13.65
N GLU A 225 -1.74 -17.21 -12.47
CA GLU A 225 -2.42 -17.34 -11.19
C GLU A 225 -2.41 -15.99 -10.46
N PHE A 226 -3.44 -15.19 -10.64
CA PHE A 226 -3.54 -13.85 -10.09
C PHE A 226 -4.20 -13.85 -8.69
N LYS A 227 -3.67 -14.65 -7.76
CA LYS A 227 -4.10 -14.64 -6.35
C LYS A 227 -3.84 -13.25 -5.74
N PRO A 228 -4.81 -12.62 -5.07
CA PRO A 228 -4.70 -11.23 -4.67
C PRO A 228 -3.65 -11.01 -3.58
N GLY A 229 -2.50 -10.46 -3.94
CA GLY A 229 -1.55 -9.86 -3.02
C GLY A 229 -1.77 -8.33 -2.93
N PHE A 230 -2.07 -7.70 -4.08
CA PHE A 230 -2.54 -6.32 -4.17
C PHE A 230 -3.66 -6.26 -5.21
N LYS A 231 -4.89 -6.04 -4.75
CA LYS A 231 -6.07 -6.14 -5.61
C LYS A 231 -6.06 -5.10 -6.73
N LEU A 232 -6.59 -5.49 -7.88
CA LEU A 232 -6.74 -4.65 -9.08
C LEU A 232 -7.49 -3.34 -8.78
N THR A 233 -8.53 -3.40 -7.92
CA THR A 233 -9.26 -2.20 -7.47
C THR A 233 -8.39 -1.22 -6.70
N LEU A 234 -7.41 -1.69 -5.93
CA LEU A 234 -6.45 -0.82 -5.22
C LEU A 234 -5.43 -0.22 -6.20
N GLY A 235 -5.00 -0.99 -7.20
CA GLY A 235 -4.16 -0.49 -8.30
C GLY A 235 -4.84 0.65 -9.06
N LEU A 236 -6.12 0.48 -9.40
CA LEU A 236 -6.92 1.53 -10.05
C LEU A 236 -7.04 2.76 -9.16
N LYS A 237 -7.29 2.58 -7.85
CA LYS A 237 -7.30 3.69 -6.90
C LYS A 237 -5.97 4.45 -6.93
N ASP A 238 -4.85 3.76 -6.85
CA ASP A 238 -3.53 4.38 -6.81
C ASP A 238 -3.19 5.12 -8.11
N MET A 239 -3.59 4.60 -9.28
CA MET A 239 -3.43 5.32 -10.56
C MET A 239 -4.27 6.59 -10.61
N ARG A 240 -5.50 6.56 -10.10
CA ARG A 240 -6.35 7.76 -9.99
C ARG A 240 -5.73 8.80 -9.06
N LEU A 241 -5.17 8.38 -7.93
CA LEU A 241 -4.48 9.27 -7.00
C LEU A 241 -3.22 9.89 -7.62
N ALA A 242 -2.44 9.10 -8.37
CA ALA A 242 -1.25 9.61 -9.07
C ALA A 242 -1.62 10.64 -10.14
N LEU A 243 -2.67 10.37 -10.95
CA LEU A 243 -3.17 11.31 -11.95
C LEU A 243 -3.65 12.61 -11.33
N ALA A 244 -4.43 12.53 -10.24
CA ALA A 244 -4.89 13.73 -9.51
C ALA A 244 -3.73 14.53 -8.92
N ALA A 245 -2.69 13.87 -8.40
CA ALA A 245 -1.49 14.53 -7.90
C ALA A 245 -0.71 15.23 -9.03
N GLY A 246 -0.59 14.59 -10.20
CA GLY A 246 0.04 15.18 -11.38
C GLY A 246 -0.73 16.38 -11.89
N GLU A 247 -2.06 16.28 -12.04
CA GLU A 247 -2.93 17.35 -12.49
C GLU A 247 -2.83 18.58 -11.57
N ALA A 248 -2.86 18.40 -10.26
CA ALA A 248 -2.77 19.47 -9.27
C ALA A 248 -1.45 20.27 -9.36
N MET A 249 -0.39 19.70 -9.92
CA MET A 249 0.92 20.33 -10.06
C MET A 249 1.31 20.59 -11.52
N GLY A 250 0.40 20.38 -12.48
CA GLY A 250 0.67 20.56 -13.90
C GLY A 250 1.67 19.56 -14.48
N VAL A 251 1.81 18.38 -13.87
CA VAL A 251 2.69 17.29 -14.34
C VAL A 251 1.88 16.26 -15.10
N PRO A 252 1.97 16.17 -16.44
CA PRO A 252 1.23 15.18 -17.21
C PRO A 252 1.79 13.77 -16.99
N LEU A 253 0.89 12.81 -16.77
CA LEU A 253 1.22 11.39 -16.55
C LEU A 253 0.52 10.50 -17.60
N PRO A 254 0.91 10.55 -18.90
CA PRO A 254 0.23 9.81 -19.96
C PRO A 254 0.26 8.28 -19.73
N PHE A 255 1.36 7.71 -19.26
CA PHE A 255 1.42 6.28 -18.93
C PHE A 255 0.46 5.88 -17.82
N ALA A 256 0.27 6.72 -16.79
CA ALA A 256 -0.72 6.45 -15.73
C ALA A 256 -2.15 6.41 -16.31
N SER A 257 -2.46 7.23 -17.32
CA SER A 257 -3.75 7.20 -18.00
C SER A 257 -3.98 5.88 -18.75
N VAL A 258 -2.98 5.39 -19.48
CA VAL A 258 -3.04 4.09 -20.17
C VAL A 258 -3.25 2.96 -19.18
N VAL A 259 -2.44 2.91 -18.11
CA VAL A 259 -2.55 1.87 -17.07
C VAL A 259 -3.91 1.92 -16.39
N ARG A 260 -4.41 3.13 -16.04
CA ARG A 260 -5.75 3.30 -15.45
C ARG A 260 -6.84 2.70 -16.35
N ASP A 261 -6.81 2.97 -17.65
CA ASP A 261 -7.82 2.51 -18.60
C ASP A 261 -7.77 0.99 -18.75
N ASN A 262 -6.59 0.39 -18.74
CA ASN A 262 -6.42 -1.07 -18.76
C ASN A 262 -6.88 -1.73 -17.45
N LEU A 263 -6.67 -1.10 -16.30
CA LEU A 263 -7.23 -1.57 -15.03
C LEU A 263 -8.77 -1.48 -15.02
N VAL A 264 -9.35 -0.43 -15.62
CA VAL A 264 -10.82 -0.31 -15.78
C VAL A 264 -11.35 -1.40 -16.71
N ASP A 265 -10.68 -1.68 -17.84
CA ASP A 265 -11.01 -2.79 -18.75
C ASP A 265 -10.99 -4.14 -18.01
N ALA A 266 -9.93 -4.43 -17.26
CA ALA A 266 -9.83 -5.68 -16.48
C ALA A 266 -10.99 -5.81 -15.46
N ILE A 267 -11.33 -4.73 -14.73
CA ILE A 267 -12.45 -4.72 -13.78
C ILE A 267 -13.77 -4.98 -14.51
N GLY A 268 -13.99 -4.36 -15.68
CA GLY A 268 -15.18 -4.57 -16.50
C GLY A 268 -15.34 -6.02 -16.97
N HIS A 269 -14.24 -6.78 -17.06
CA HIS A 269 -14.24 -8.21 -17.38
C HIS A 269 -14.27 -9.14 -16.13
N GLY A 270 -14.52 -8.61 -14.93
CA GLY A 270 -14.71 -9.40 -13.70
C GLY A 270 -13.44 -9.68 -12.90
N ASP A 271 -12.30 -9.07 -13.26
CA ASP A 271 -11.01 -9.32 -12.61
C ASP A 271 -10.77 -8.48 -11.34
N ALA A 272 -11.76 -7.70 -10.87
CA ALA A 272 -11.67 -6.73 -9.77
C ALA A 272 -11.01 -7.26 -8.47
N GLY A 273 -11.29 -8.52 -8.12
CA GLY A 273 -10.77 -9.17 -6.92
C GLY A 273 -9.40 -9.82 -7.06
N ARG A 274 -8.86 -9.90 -8.28
CA ARG A 274 -7.56 -10.50 -8.58
C ARG A 274 -6.41 -9.56 -8.22
N ASP A 275 -5.19 -10.10 -8.23
CA ASP A 275 -3.97 -9.29 -8.15
C ASP A 275 -3.90 -8.31 -9.34
N TRP A 276 -3.35 -7.12 -9.15
CA TRP A 276 -3.27 -6.11 -10.23
C TRP A 276 -2.45 -6.55 -11.44
N SER A 277 -1.56 -7.55 -11.29
CA SER A 277 -0.88 -8.19 -12.42
C SER A 277 -1.84 -8.90 -13.38
N ALA A 278 -3.11 -9.10 -12.99
CA ALA A 278 -4.14 -9.61 -13.90
C ALA A 278 -4.47 -8.63 -15.05
N VAL A 279 -3.94 -7.41 -15.04
CA VAL A 279 -3.94 -6.52 -16.22
C VAL A 279 -3.32 -7.21 -17.45
N ALA A 280 -2.45 -8.19 -17.26
CA ALA A 280 -1.93 -9.04 -18.34
C ALA A 280 -3.03 -9.75 -19.16
N LEU A 281 -4.20 -10.01 -18.57
CA LEU A 281 -5.34 -10.56 -19.30
C LEU A 281 -5.90 -9.57 -20.33
N VAL A 282 -5.74 -8.27 -20.12
CA VAL A 282 -6.15 -7.23 -21.08
C VAL A 282 -5.25 -7.31 -22.33
N ALA A 283 -3.93 -7.32 -22.13
CA ALA A 283 -2.96 -7.45 -23.22
C ALA A 283 -3.22 -8.73 -24.06
N ARG A 284 -3.47 -9.86 -23.39
CA ARG A 284 -3.78 -11.14 -24.04
C ARG A 284 -5.09 -11.09 -24.85
N ARG A 285 -6.17 -10.53 -24.28
CA ARG A 285 -7.46 -10.37 -24.96
C ARG A 285 -7.32 -9.54 -26.23
N ARG A 286 -6.63 -8.41 -26.14
CA ARG A 286 -6.37 -7.50 -27.28
C ARG A 286 -5.49 -8.12 -28.35
N ALA A 287 -4.57 -9.00 -27.96
CA ALA A 287 -3.74 -9.78 -28.88
C ALA A 287 -4.45 -11.02 -29.45
N ALA A 288 -5.74 -11.24 -29.15
CA ALA A 288 -6.51 -12.44 -29.52
C ALA A 288 -5.84 -13.78 -29.11
N LEU A 289 -5.08 -13.77 -28.02
CA LEU A 289 -4.47 -14.95 -27.43
C LEU A 289 -5.50 -15.71 -26.59
N ARG A 290 -5.74 -16.98 -26.92
CA ARG A 290 -6.71 -17.87 -26.24
C ARG A 290 -5.96 -18.90 -25.39
N GLY A 291 -6.55 -19.30 -24.24
CA GLY A 291 -5.99 -20.31 -23.34
C GLY A 291 -5.20 -19.74 -22.17
N ALA A 292 -4.83 -20.61 -21.21
CA ALA A 292 -3.96 -20.25 -20.08
C ALA A 292 -2.50 -20.08 -20.57
N LEU A 293 -1.72 -19.24 -19.88
CA LEU A 293 -0.28 -19.03 -20.15
C LEU A 293 0.57 -20.31 -19.96
N ARG A 294 0.01 -21.34 -19.34
CA ARG A 294 0.57 -22.71 -19.27
C ARG A 294 -0.43 -23.71 -19.84
N GLN A 295 -0.20 -24.12 -21.09
CA GLN A 295 -0.49 -25.46 -21.61
C GLN A 295 0.76 -25.88 -22.37
N GLN A 296 1.73 -26.39 -21.65
CA GLN A 296 2.62 -27.47 -22.09
C GLN A 296 3.43 -27.98 -20.92
#